data_54074c3c8967efc1a9f1fd7f19b55378
#
_entry.id   54074c3c8967efc1a9f1fd7f19b55378
#
_cell.length_a   1.000
_cell.length_b   1.000
_cell.length_c   1.000
_cell.angle_alpha   90.00
_cell.angle_beta   90.00
_cell.angle_gamma   90.00
#
_symmetry.space_group_name_H-M   'P 1'
#
loop_
_entity.id
_entity.type
_entity.pdbx_description
1 polymer ?
#
loop_
_entity_poly.entity_id
_entity_poly.type
_entity_poly.pdbx_seq_one_letter_code
_entity_poly.pdbx_strand_id
1 'polypeptide(L)'
;MGLFRRRRPAPAGGRSASREDMDHLAEFVRSRQGVEAYLEPRTAVTENTVILIAHDGEWTRRRIGSPDDARRFGHKLSIPVYDVALVGYPQRMRDYNARRKIAEA
;
A
#
# COMPACT_ATOMS: atom_id res chain seq x y z
N MET A 1 2.89 -26.08 24.38
CA MET A 1 2.76 -25.62 24.05
C MET A 1 2.63 -24.83 23.54
N GLY A 2 2.66 -24.62 23.28
CA GLY A 2 2.41 -23.87 22.70
C GLY A 2 2.38 -22.92 22.76
N LEU A 3 2.25 -22.74 23.22
CA LEU A 3 2.15 -21.90 23.23
C LEU A 3 2.59 -21.12 22.73
N PHE A 4 2.84 -21.15 22.71
CA PHE A 4 3.25 -20.41 22.32
C PHE A 4 3.47 -19.85 21.44
N ARG A 5 3.10 -19.60 21.09
CA ARG A 5 3.23 -19.00 20.26
C ARG A 5 3.44 -17.99 20.32
N ARG A 6 3.73 -17.56 20.29
CA ARG A 6 3.96 -16.44 20.51
C ARG A 6 3.86 -15.53 19.63
N ARG A 7 3.46 -14.49 19.79
CA ARG A 7 3.41 -13.59 18.86
C ARG A 7 4.63 -12.91 18.68
N ARG A 8 4.96 -12.53 17.49
CA ARG A 8 6.09 -11.78 17.25
C ARG A 8 5.91 -10.42 17.71
N PRO A 9 6.90 -9.77 18.24
CA PRO A 9 6.83 -8.37 18.56
C PRO A 9 6.70 -7.53 17.31
N ALA A 10 6.10 -6.36 17.44
CA ALA A 10 6.01 -5.42 16.35
C ALA A 10 7.39 -4.96 15.93
N PRO A 11 7.61 -4.64 14.65
CA PRO A 11 8.89 -4.14 14.21
C PRO A 11 9.26 -2.86 14.93
N ALA A 12 10.55 -2.71 15.18
CA ALA A 12 11.05 -1.50 15.82
C ALA A 12 10.78 -0.30 14.93
N GLY A 13 10.33 0.78 15.51
CA GLY A 13 10.17 2.03 14.80
C GLY A 13 8.98 2.10 13.89
N GLY A 14 8.05 1.17 13.98
CA GLY A 14 6.86 1.25 13.16
C GLY A 14 5.85 0.23 13.56
N ARG A 15 4.64 0.43 13.10
CA ARG A 15 3.59 -0.50 13.32
C ARG A 15 3.43 -1.38 12.12
N SER A 16 3.17 -2.64 12.36
CA SER A 16 2.78 -3.56 11.30
C SER A 16 1.42 -3.14 10.77
N ALA A 17 1.14 -3.50 9.53
CA ALA A 17 -0.18 -3.33 8.97
C ALA A 17 -1.16 -4.14 9.80
N SER A 18 -2.31 -3.58 10.08
CA SER A 18 -3.35 -4.29 10.78
C SER A 18 -4.00 -5.28 9.81
N ARG A 19 -4.76 -6.22 10.38
CA ARG A 19 -5.53 -7.13 9.54
C ARG A 19 -6.50 -6.37 8.66
N GLU A 20 -7.12 -5.34 9.21
CA GLU A 20 -8.03 -4.50 8.45
C GLU A 20 -7.33 -3.80 7.29
N ASP A 21 -6.11 -3.33 7.52
CA ASP A 21 -5.33 -2.72 6.46
C ASP A 21 -5.06 -3.71 5.35
N MET A 22 -4.64 -4.92 5.71
CA MET A 22 -4.33 -5.94 4.72
C MET A 22 -5.57 -6.38 3.96
N ASP A 23 -6.69 -6.54 4.65
CA ASP A 23 -7.95 -6.91 4.01
C ASP A 23 -8.41 -5.81 3.05
N HIS A 24 -8.28 -4.56 3.45
CA HIS A 24 -8.62 -3.43 2.61
C HIS A 24 -7.78 -3.41 1.33
N LEU A 25 -6.47 -3.60 1.47
CA LEU A 25 -5.58 -3.61 0.32
C LEU A 25 -5.90 -4.76 -0.62
N ALA A 26 -6.13 -5.94 -0.08
CA ALA A 26 -6.44 -7.11 -0.90
C ALA A 26 -7.77 -6.92 -1.65
N GLU A 27 -8.75 -6.33 -0.99
CA GLU A 27 -10.04 -6.08 -1.61
C GLU A 27 -9.92 -5.05 -2.74
N PHE A 28 -9.08 -4.03 -2.54
CA PHE A 28 -8.84 -3.05 -3.58
C PHE A 28 -8.27 -3.72 -4.83
N VAL A 29 -7.29 -4.61 -4.64
CA VAL A 29 -6.68 -5.34 -5.77
C VAL A 29 -7.74 -6.19 -6.48
N ARG A 30 -8.56 -6.88 -5.71
CA ARG A 30 -9.53 -7.80 -6.31
C ARG A 30 -10.67 -7.09 -7.03
N SER A 31 -11.01 -5.89 -6.59
CA SER A 31 -12.17 -5.17 -7.13
C SER A 31 -11.82 -4.18 -8.23
N ARG A 32 -10.52 -3.96 -8.51
CA ARG A 32 -10.10 -3.04 -9.56
C ARG A 32 -9.18 -3.76 -10.51
N GLN A 33 -8.95 -3.12 -11.66
CA GLN A 33 -8.09 -3.68 -12.70
C GLN A 33 -6.79 -2.91 -12.78
N GLY A 34 -5.72 -3.61 -13.16
CA GLY A 34 -4.45 -2.98 -13.43
C GLY A 34 -3.82 -2.32 -12.23
N VAL A 35 -4.03 -2.88 -11.04
CA VAL A 35 -3.52 -2.28 -9.82
C VAL A 35 -2.02 -2.46 -9.73
N GLU A 36 -1.32 -1.38 -9.39
CA GLU A 36 0.11 -1.39 -9.10
C GLU A 36 0.31 -0.81 -7.72
N ALA A 37 1.31 -1.32 -7.01
CA ALA A 37 1.63 -0.87 -5.67
C ALA A 37 2.84 0.04 -5.71
N TYR A 38 2.79 1.11 -4.93
CA TYR A 38 3.90 2.06 -4.81
C TYR A 38 4.24 2.18 -3.34
N LEU A 39 5.44 1.77 -3.00
CA LEU A 39 5.93 1.84 -1.64
C LEU A 39 6.39 3.26 -1.35
N GLU A 40 5.84 3.83 -0.30
CA GLU A 40 6.22 5.17 0.12
C GLU A 40 7.21 5.05 1.26
N PRO A 41 8.30 5.82 1.23
CA PRO A 41 9.32 5.67 2.24
C PRO A 41 8.85 6.16 3.60
N ARG A 42 9.37 5.52 4.62
CA ARG A 42 9.17 5.94 5.97
C ARG A 42 9.89 7.24 6.21
N THR A 43 9.28 8.14 6.97
CA THR A 43 9.91 9.39 7.37
C THR A 43 10.04 9.43 8.88
N ALA A 44 10.55 10.54 9.40
CA ALA A 44 10.67 10.72 10.84
C ALA A 44 9.32 10.73 11.54
N VAL A 45 8.26 11.11 10.83
CA VAL A 45 6.94 11.25 11.43
C VAL A 45 5.91 10.30 10.86
N THR A 46 6.24 9.56 9.79
CA THR A 46 5.30 8.64 9.18
C THR A 46 5.91 7.26 9.06
N GLU A 47 5.06 6.26 9.07
CA GLU A 47 5.48 4.88 8.92
C GLU A 47 5.46 4.50 7.46
N ASN A 48 6.00 3.31 7.14
CA ASN A 48 5.92 2.80 5.78
C ASN A 48 4.47 2.68 5.38
N THR A 49 4.16 3.18 4.20
CA THR A 49 2.83 3.02 3.62
C THR A 49 2.97 2.50 2.22
N VAL A 50 1.93 1.87 1.74
CA VAL A 50 1.83 1.46 0.35
C VAL A 50 0.59 2.12 -0.23
N ILE A 51 0.73 2.65 -1.42
CA ILE A 51 -0.41 3.18 -2.14
C ILE A 51 -0.67 2.27 -3.32
N LEU A 52 -1.91 1.83 -3.46
CA LEU A 52 -2.33 1.01 -4.59
C LEU A 52 -3.05 1.89 -5.58
N ILE A 53 -2.66 1.80 -6.84
CA ILE A 53 -3.22 2.67 -7.87
C ILE A 53 -3.76 1.79 -8.99
N ALA A 54 -5.04 1.94 -9.25
CA ALA A 54 -5.75 1.17 -10.27
C ALA A 54 -5.52 1.75 -11.65
N HIS A 55 -6.00 1.03 -12.66
CA HIS A 55 -5.85 1.41 -14.04
C HIS A 55 -6.31 2.84 -14.34
N ASP A 56 -7.41 3.27 -13.74
CA ASP A 56 -7.97 4.59 -13.99
C ASP A 56 -7.39 5.68 -13.10
N GLY A 57 -6.43 5.33 -12.25
CA GLY A 57 -5.80 6.28 -11.35
C GLY A 57 -6.43 6.33 -9.96
N GLU A 58 -7.52 5.64 -9.74
CA GLU A 58 -8.09 5.52 -8.40
C GLU A 58 -7.08 4.89 -7.47
N TRP A 59 -7.00 5.36 -6.24
CA TRP A 59 -5.97 4.88 -5.33
C TRP A 59 -6.46 4.80 -3.90
N THR A 60 -5.74 3.99 -3.13
CA THR A 60 -5.94 3.89 -1.69
C THR A 60 -4.58 3.73 -1.03
N ARG A 61 -4.46 4.15 0.20
CA ARG A 61 -3.21 4.10 0.96
C ARG A 61 -3.45 3.45 2.29
N ARG A 62 -2.54 2.56 2.67
CA ARG A 62 -2.60 1.94 4.00
C ARG A 62 -1.19 1.70 4.50
N ARG A 63 -1.07 1.55 5.80
CA ARG A 63 0.18 1.21 6.45
C ARG A 63 0.62 -0.18 6.03
N ILE A 64 1.92 -0.35 5.89
CA ILE A 64 2.51 -1.65 5.60
C ILE A 64 3.74 -1.78 6.50
N GLY A 65 3.99 -2.95 7.06
CA GLY A 65 5.00 -3.12 8.09
C GLY A 65 6.41 -2.78 7.66
N SER A 66 6.78 -3.14 6.43
CA SER A 66 8.13 -2.92 5.93
C SER A 66 8.14 -3.02 4.42
N PRO A 67 9.25 -2.59 3.78
CA PRO A 67 9.39 -2.80 2.34
C PRO A 67 9.26 -4.26 1.94
N ASP A 68 9.81 -5.18 2.75
CA ASP A 68 9.69 -6.60 2.45
C ASP A 68 8.24 -7.07 2.51
N ASP A 69 7.48 -6.55 3.48
CA ASP A 69 6.06 -6.88 3.57
C ASP A 69 5.30 -6.40 2.34
N ALA A 70 5.65 -5.23 1.82
CA ALA A 70 5.03 -4.72 0.61
C ALA A 70 5.33 -5.62 -0.58
N ARG A 71 6.56 -6.09 -0.70
CA ARG A 71 6.94 -6.97 -1.79
C ARG A 71 6.26 -8.33 -1.69
N ARG A 72 6.15 -8.86 -0.48
CA ARG A 72 5.43 -10.12 -0.28
C ARG A 72 3.96 -9.98 -0.64
N PHE A 73 3.36 -8.86 -0.26
CA PHE A 73 1.97 -8.58 -0.61
C PHE A 73 1.80 -8.54 -2.14
N GLY A 74 2.68 -7.83 -2.82
CA GLY A 74 2.61 -7.75 -4.28
C GLY A 74 2.79 -9.10 -4.94
N HIS A 75 3.75 -9.88 -4.45
CA HIS A 75 3.99 -11.21 -5.00
C HIS A 75 2.77 -12.10 -4.80
N LYS A 76 2.20 -12.07 -3.61
CA LYS A 76 1.04 -12.89 -3.29
C LYS A 76 -0.16 -12.57 -4.17
N LEU A 77 -0.36 -11.31 -4.50
CA LEU A 77 -1.49 -10.88 -5.30
C LEU A 77 -1.15 -10.65 -6.77
N SER A 78 0.07 -10.98 -7.15
CA SER A 78 0.53 -10.89 -8.54
C SER A 78 0.43 -9.48 -9.10
N ILE A 79 0.80 -8.49 -8.30
CA ILE A 79 0.88 -7.11 -8.76
C ILE A 79 2.31 -6.59 -8.60
N PRO A 80 2.73 -5.65 -9.45
CA PRO A 80 4.07 -5.08 -9.32
C PRO A 80 4.14 -4.13 -8.14
N VAL A 81 5.33 -4.01 -7.56
CA VAL A 81 5.60 -3.10 -6.47
C VAL A 81 6.74 -2.19 -6.87
N TYR A 82 6.50 -0.90 -6.87
CA TYR A 82 7.50 0.10 -7.22
C TYR A 82 7.84 0.91 -5.99
N ASP A 83 8.99 1.54 -6.02
CA ASP A 83 9.43 2.45 -4.97
C ASP A 83 9.18 3.88 -5.45
N VAL A 84 8.32 4.60 -4.76
CA VAL A 84 7.94 5.94 -5.18
C VAL A 84 9.14 6.89 -5.19
N ALA A 85 10.12 6.66 -4.34
CA ALA A 85 11.31 7.50 -4.30
C ALA A 85 12.13 7.37 -5.60
N LEU A 86 11.99 6.26 -6.30
CA LEU A 86 12.71 6.04 -7.55
C LEU A 86 11.90 6.43 -8.77
N VAL A 87 10.62 6.11 -8.79
CA VAL A 87 9.83 6.27 -10.02
C VAL A 87 8.77 7.36 -9.94
N GLY A 88 8.49 7.87 -8.75
CA GLY A 88 7.44 8.86 -8.57
C GLY A 88 6.04 8.25 -8.66
N TYR A 89 5.04 9.11 -8.49
CA TYR A 89 3.66 8.68 -8.66
C TYR A 89 3.29 8.74 -10.13
N PRO A 90 2.48 7.80 -10.62
CA PRO A 90 2.13 7.78 -12.03
C PRO A 90 1.19 8.94 -12.40
N GLN A 91 1.26 9.36 -13.63
CA GLN A 91 0.44 10.47 -14.13
C GLN A 91 -1.04 10.19 -13.97
N ARG A 92 -1.47 8.95 -14.16
CA ARG A 92 -2.88 8.61 -14.07
C ARG A 92 -3.47 8.90 -12.68
N MET A 93 -2.64 8.82 -11.63
CA MET A 93 -3.07 9.18 -10.29
C MET A 93 -3.34 10.68 -10.20
N ARG A 94 -2.45 11.48 -10.78
CA ARG A 94 -2.63 12.94 -10.79
C ARG A 94 -3.87 13.32 -11.57
N ASP A 95 -4.08 12.65 -12.69
CA ASP A 95 -5.25 12.91 -13.51
C ASP A 95 -6.54 12.55 -12.78
N TYR A 96 -6.52 11.44 -12.07
CA TYR A 96 -7.65 11.01 -11.27
C TYR A 96 -7.96 12.06 -10.20
N ASN A 97 -6.93 12.52 -9.50
CA ASN A 97 -7.11 13.53 -8.46
C ASN A 97 -7.66 14.84 -9.04
N ALA A 98 -7.19 15.23 -10.20
CA ALA A 98 -7.67 16.44 -10.87
C ALA A 98 -9.15 16.31 -11.23
N ARG A 99 -9.54 15.15 -11.76
CA ARG A 99 -10.95 14.93 -12.11
C ARG A 99 -11.84 14.95 -10.88
N ARG A 100 -11.37 14.37 -9.79
CA ARG A 100 -12.13 14.35 -8.55
C ARG A 100 -12.30 15.76 -7.99
N LYS A 101 -11.25 16.55 -8.05
CA LYS A 101 -11.30 17.91 -7.55
C LYS A 101 -12.34 18.75 -8.32
N ILE A 102 -12.38 18.59 -9.62
CA ILE A 102 -13.36 19.28 -10.45
C ILE A 102 -14.77 18.82 -10.10
N ALA A 103 -14.96 17.51 -9.95
CA ALA A 103 -16.28 16.96 -9.67
C ALA A 103 -16.80 17.39 -8.30
N GLU A 104 -15.88 17.68 -7.36
CA GLU A 104 -16.27 18.10 -6.00
C GLU A 104 -16.43 19.61 -5.86
N ALA A 105 -16.05 20.36 -6.86
CA ALA A 105 -16.09 21.81 -6.81
C ALA A 105 -17.54 22.34 -6.85
#